data_1bd1c6319193ef6af9f845c40874dd81
#
_entry.id   1bd1c6319193ef6af9f845c40874dd81
#
_cell.length_a   1.000
_cell.length_b   1.000
_cell.length_c   1.000
_cell.angle_alpha   90.00
_cell.angle_beta   90.00
_cell.angle_gamma   90.00
#
_symmetry.space_group_name_H-M   'P 1'
#
loop_
_entity.id
_entity.type
_entity.pdbx_description
1 polymer ?
#
loop_
_entity_poly.entity_id
_entity_poly.type
_entity_poly.pdbx_seq_one_letter_code
_entity_poly.pdbx_strand_id
1 'polypeptide(L)'
;MPIDKDGKQEKAYNNKKHWNKPFEDYNYLPKPNLSASDSVSHSQAGVSPKTLKKMKQGRIGYAPSIDLHGQKIEEACQSLSKFIHYHGDERFIQIIHGKGYNSDQNLSILKSQVVHYLKQHPQVLAFCSCPQKMGGTGAVFVYLKGNV
;
A
#
# COMPACT_ATOMS: atom_id res chain seq x y z
N MET A 1 -15.70 -5.91 22.98
CA MET A 1 -15.70 -5.80 23.43
C MET A 1 -15.72 -5.91 23.29
N PRO A 2 -16.25 -5.35 22.96
CA PRO A 2 -16.40 -5.19 23.08
C PRO A 2 -16.51 -5.11 22.99
N ILE A 3 -16.83 -4.58 23.03
CA ILE A 3 -16.99 -4.53 23.40
C ILE A 3 -17.22 -4.78 23.30
N ASP A 4 -17.57 -4.64 23.41
CA ASP A 4 -17.78 -4.91 23.81
C ASP A 4 -17.98 -5.35 24.13
N LYS A 5 -18.52 -5.17 24.35
CA LYS A 5 -18.67 -5.37 24.96
C LYS A 5 -18.64 -5.22 25.59
N ASP A 6 -18.68 -4.60 25.82
CA ASP A 6 -18.77 -3.96 26.33
C ASP A 6 -18.71 -2.83 26.12
N GLY A 7 -18.68 -1.84 26.37
CA GLY A 7 -19.26 -0.54 26.05
C GLY A 7 -18.25 0.48 25.69
N LYS A 8 -17.43 0.94 26.53
CA LYS A 8 -16.46 1.96 26.23
C LYS A 8 -15.48 1.53 25.18
N GLN A 9 -15.21 0.31 25.16
CA GLN A 9 -14.45 -0.21 24.08
C GLN A 9 -15.19 -0.09 22.77
N GLU A 10 -16.45 0.07 22.88
CA GLU A 10 -17.30 0.21 21.74
C GLU A 10 -16.94 1.39 20.87
N LYS A 11 -16.60 2.51 21.48
CA LYS A 11 -16.22 3.69 20.73
C LYS A 11 -14.93 3.48 19.96
N ALA A 12 -13.93 2.93 20.61
CA ALA A 12 -12.68 2.61 19.94
C ALA A 12 -12.91 1.55 18.88
N TYR A 13 -13.78 0.59 19.17
CA TYR A 13 -14.13 -0.43 18.23
C TYR A 13 -14.77 0.15 16.98
N ASN A 14 -15.67 1.11 17.15
CA ASN A 14 -16.33 1.74 16.01
C ASN A 14 -15.34 2.51 15.15
N ASN A 15 -14.32 3.08 15.74
CA ASN A 15 -13.29 3.76 14.98
C ASN A 15 -12.52 2.81 14.10
N LYS A 16 -12.47 1.53 14.46
CA LYS A 16 -11.80 0.51 13.69
C LYS A 16 -12.71 -0.20 12.70
N LYS A 17 -13.96 0.16 12.65
CA LYS A 17 -14.93 -0.56 11.81
C LYS A 17 -14.61 -0.53 10.34
N HIS A 18 -13.99 0.54 9.87
CA HIS A 18 -13.60 0.62 8.47
C HIS A 18 -12.66 -0.51 8.09
N TRP A 19 -11.92 -1.02 9.06
CA TRP A 19 -10.86 -1.96 8.83
C TRP A 19 -11.11 -3.32 9.46
N ASN A 20 -12.39 -3.60 9.81
CA ASN A 20 -12.77 -4.91 10.34
C ASN A 20 -12.62 -6.01 9.31
N LYS A 21 -12.61 -5.65 8.06
CA LYS A 21 -12.45 -6.60 6.97
C LYS A 21 -11.54 -5.98 5.92
N PRO A 22 -10.94 -6.82 5.07
CA PRO A 22 -10.09 -6.30 4.00
C PRO A 22 -10.85 -5.36 3.09
N PHE A 23 -10.15 -4.37 2.57
CA PHE A 23 -10.71 -3.45 1.59
C PHE A 23 -10.87 -4.18 0.26
N GLU A 24 -12.09 -4.30 -0.20
CA GLU A 24 -12.42 -5.00 -1.44
C GLU A 24 -13.20 -4.15 -2.42
N ASP A 25 -13.47 -2.92 -2.06
CA ASP A 25 -14.27 -2.02 -2.89
C ASP A 25 -13.36 -1.17 -3.80
N TYR A 26 -12.53 -1.87 -4.57
CA TYR A 26 -11.62 -1.24 -5.51
C TYR A 26 -11.98 -1.69 -6.92
N ASN A 27 -11.52 -0.91 -7.91
CA ASN A 27 -11.66 -1.32 -9.30
C ASN A 27 -10.29 -1.47 -9.94
N TYR A 28 -10.29 -2.10 -11.10
CA TYR A 28 -9.06 -2.35 -11.84
C TYR A 28 -8.78 -1.21 -12.81
N LEU A 29 -7.51 -0.98 -13.05
CA LEU A 29 -7.05 0.00 -14.02
C LEU A 29 -7.25 -0.61 -15.42
N PRO A 30 -7.93 0.11 -16.34
CA PRO A 30 -8.19 -0.44 -17.67
C PRO A 30 -6.92 -0.69 -18.50
N LYS A 31 -5.91 0.19 -18.34
CA LYS A 31 -4.66 0.07 -19.09
C LYS A 31 -3.49 0.45 -18.19
N PRO A 32 -2.36 -0.24 -18.30
CA PRO A 32 -1.18 0.16 -17.51
C PRO A 32 -0.73 1.56 -17.93
N ASN A 33 -0.24 2.32 -16.97
CA ASN A 33 0.15 3.71 -17.19
C ASN A 33 1.52 4.07 -16.59
N LEU A 34 2.23 3.08 -16.07
CA LEU A 34 3.55 3.30 -15.47
C LEU A 34 4.56 2.35 -16.08
N SER A 35 5.76 2.84 -16.31
CA SER A 35 6.85 2.00 -16.78
C SER A 35 7.65 1.46 -15.60
N ALA A 36 8.45 0.42 -15.86
CA ALA A 36 9.26 -0.20 -14.83
C ALA A 36 10.20 0.80 -14.16
N SER A 37 10.68 1.78 -14.89
CA SER A 37 11.67 2.75 -14.40
C SER A 37 11.05 3.97 -13.76
N ASP A 38 9.72 4.13 -13.80
CA ASP A 38 9.09 5.30 -13.20
C ASP A 38 9.20 5.28 -11.69
N SER A 39 9.61 6.40 -11.11
CA SER A 39 9.49 6.62 -9.68
C SER A 39 8.08 7.13 -9.40
N VAL A 40 7.49 6.63 -8.33
CA VAL A 40 6.16 7.08 -7.93
C VAL A 40 6.22 7.74 -6.57
N SER A 41 5.32 8.68 -6.35
CA SER A 41 5.19 9.37 -5.07
C SER A 41 3.80 9.96 -4.99
N HIS A 42 3.13 9.72 -3.87
CA HIS A 42 1.77 10.21 -3.65
C HIS A 42 1.56 10.40 -2.16
N SER A 43 0.92 11.50 -1.79
CA SER A 43 0.57 11.71 -0.40
C SER A 43 -0.72 12.48 -0.31
N GLN A 44 -1.52 12.16 0.69
CA GLN A 44 -2.72 12.92 0.98
C GLN A 44 -2.37 14.19 1.73
N ALA A 45 -3.29 15.14 1.74
CA ALA A 45 -3.15 16.37 2.51
C ALA A 45 -2.95 15.99 3.99
N GLY A 46 -2.05 16.68 4.65
CA GLY A 46 -1.77 16.42 6.06
C GLY A 46 -0.58 15.51 6.30
N VAL A 47 -0.08 14.84 5.28
CA VAL A 47 1.14 14.06 5.43
C VAL A 47 2.32 15.02 5.38
N SER A 48 3.18 14.95 6.41
CA SER A 48 4.30 15.87 6.54
C SER A 48 5.35 15.59 5.45
N PRO A 49 5.91 16.64 4.83
CA PRO A 49 7.00 16.44 3.87
C PRO A 49 8.19 15.71 4.48
N LYS A 50 8.41 15.88 5.77
CA LYS A 50 9.48 15.21 6.49
C LYS A 50 9.27 13.69 6.48
N THR A 51 8.04 13.25 6.71
CA THR A 51 7.71 11.83 6.68
C THR A 51 7.95 11.26 5.28
N LEU A 52 7.48 11.95 4.26
CA LEU A 52 7.66 11.48 2.89
C LEU A 52 9.14 11.41 2.51
N LYS A 53 9.93 12.37 2.99
CA LYS A 53 11.36 12.36 2.75
C LYS A 53 12.04 11.15 3.39
N LYS A 54 11.65 10.83 4.62
CA LYS A 54 12.18 9.64 5.31
C LYS A 54 11.82 8.37 4.56
N MET A 55 10.61 8.29 4.03
CA MET A 55 10.18 7.15 3.24
C MET A 55 11.06 6.99 2.01
N LYS A 56 11.31 8.08 1.29
CA LYS A 56 12.13 8.04 0.09
C LYS A 56 13.56 7.63 0.39
N GLN A 57 14.03 7.90 1.59
CA GLN A 57 15.37 7.53 2.04
C GLN A 57 15.44 6.15 2.66
N GLY A 58 14.30 5.51 2.89
CA GLY A 58 14.26 4.22 3.56
C GLY A 58 14.47 4.31 5.06
N ARG A 59 14.31 5.49 5.65
CA ARG A 59 14.55 5.72 7.08
C ARG A 59 13.25 5.64 7.85
N ILE A 60 12.59 4.51 7.76
CA ILE A 60 11.26 4.33 8.35
C ILE A 60 11.20 3.21 9.38
N GLY A 61 12.35 2.58 9.66
CA GLY A 61 12.41 1.47 10.60
C GLY A 61 11.80 0.21 9.99
N TYR A 62 11.15 -0.58 10.83
CA TYR A 62 10.57 -1.83 10.38
C TYR A 62 9.36 -1.61 9.48
N ALA A 63 9.32 -2.35 8.39
CA ALA A 63 8.18 -2.36 7.48
C ALA A 63 7.98 -3.78 6.98
N PRO A 64 6.89 -4.45 7.39
CA PRO A 64 6.59 -5.77 6.85
C PRO A 64 6.43 -5.68 5.33
N SER A 65 6.85 -6.71 4.64
CA SER A 65 6.95 -6.69 3.19
C SER A 65 6.16 -7.82 2.56
N ILE A 66 5.54 -7.52 1.42
CA ILE A 66 4.88 -8.54 0.59
C ILE A 66 5.47 -8.46 -0.81
N ASP A 67 5.74 -9.63 -1.39
CA ASP A 67 6.28 -9.74 -2.74
C ASP A 67 5.20 -10.26 -3.67
N LEU A 68 4.80 -9.42 -4.61
CA LEU A 68 3.72 -9.73 -5.56
C LEU A 68 4.23 -9.99 -6.97
N HIS A 69 5.56 -9.94 -7.18
CA HIS A 69 6.07 -10.01 -8.54
C HIS A 69 5.61 -11.32 -9.20
N GLY A 70 5.25 -11.23 -10.46
CA GLY A 70 4.79 -12.39 -11.22
C GLY A 70 3.34 -12.79 -10.98
N GLN A 71 2.65 -12.17 -10.02
CA GLN A 71 1.24 -12.50 -9.78
C GLN A 71 0.34 -11.81 -10.80
N LYS A 72 -0.81 -12.41 -11.02
CA LYS A 72 -1.85 -11.78 -11.83
C LYS A 72 -2.50 -10.67 -11.03
N ILE A 73 -3.13 -9.74 -11.75
CA ILE A 73 -3.75 -8.56 -11.12
C ILE A 73 -4.72 -8.97 -10.01
N GLU A 74 -5.60 -9.93 -10.30
CA GLU A 74 -6.61 -10.35 -9.33
C GLU A 74 -5.98 -10.94 -8.08
N GLU A 75 -5.00 -11.81 -8.26
CA GLU A 75 -4.28 -12.40 -7.12
C GLU A 75 -3.58 -11.34 -6.30
N ALA A 76 -2.90 -10.42 -7.00
CA ALA A 76 -2.13 -9.38 -6.32
C ALA A 76 -3.02 -8.48 -5.48
N CYS A 77 -4.17 -8.07 -6.03
CA CYS A 77 -5.10 -7.21 -5.31
C CYS A 77 -5.69 -7.93 -4.10
N GLN A 78 -6.03 -9.21 -4.24
CA GLN A 78 -6.51 -9.99 -3.12
C GLN A 78 -5.45 -10.14 -2.03
N SER A 79 -4.21 -10.41 -2.44
CA SER A 79 -3.10 -10.51 -1.50
C SER A 79 -2.86 -9.20 -0.78
N LEU A 80 -2.92 -8.09 -1.50
CA LEU A 80 -2.77 -6.75 -0.92
C LEU A 80 -3.85 -6.46 0.10
N SER A 81 -5.10 -6.76 -0.24
CA SER A 81 -6.21 -6.51 0.67
C SER A 81 -6.01 -7.21 1.99
N LYS A 82 -5.63 -8.48 1.93
CA LYS A 82 -5.39 -9.27 3.13
C LYS A 82 -4.16 -8.79 3.89
N PHE A 83 -3.09 -8.47 3.17
CA PHE A 83 -1.85 -8.03 3.77
C PHE A 83 -2.02 -6.72 4.53
N ILE A 84 -2.66 -5.74 3.91
CA ILE A 84 -2.88 -4.45 4.55
C ILE A 84 -3.82 -4.59 5.75
N HIS A 85 -4.84 -5.43 5.61
CA HIS A 85 -5.75 -5.67 6.72
C HIS A 85 -5.02 -6.30 7.90
N TYR A 86 -4.21 -7.32 7.63
CA TYR A 86 -3.45 -8.00 8.68
C TYR A 86 -2.46 -7.07 9.36
N HIS A 87 -1.80 -6.21 8.59
CA HIS A 87 -0.78 -5.29 9.11
C HIS A 87 -1.31 -3.87 9.34
N GLY A 88 -2.61 -3.75 9.58
CA GLY A 88 -3.24 -2.43 9.70
C GLY A 88 -2.75 -1.59 10.86
N ASP A 89 -2.11 -2.21 11.85
CA ASP A 89 -1.54 -1.49 12.99
C ASP A 89 -0.12 -1.02 12.73
N GLU A 90 0.50 -1.46 11.65
CA GLU A 90 1.84 -1.02 11.30
C GLU A 90 1.79 0.37 10.69
N ARG A 91 2.84 1.12 10.92
CA ARG A 91 2.94 2.46 10.37
C ARG A 91 3.32 2.42 8.91
N PHE A 92 4.24 1.54 8.57
CA PHE A 92 4.75 1.41 7.21
C PHE A 92 4.75 -0.04 6.77
N ILE A 93 4.50 -0.25 5.49
CA ILE A 93 4.65 -1.56 4.85
C ILE A 93 5.43 -1.37 3.56
N GLN A 94 5.96 -2.46 3.02
CA GLN A 94 6.63 -2.46 1.73
C GLN A 94 5.93 -3.42 0.79
N ILE A 95 5.71 -2.98 -0.44
CA ILE A 95 5.11 -3.83 -1.47
C ILE A 95 6.09 -3.95 -2.62
N ILE A 96 6.47 -5.18 -2.95
CA ILE A 96 7.36 -5.47 -4.06
C ILE A 96 6.51 -5.96 -5.23
N HIS A 97 6.34 -5.13 -6.25
CA HIS A 97 5.54 -5.50 -7.43
C HIS A 97 6.43 -5.95 -8.60
N GLY A 98 7.73 -5.76 -8.47
CA GLY A 98 8.66 -6.08 -9.53
C GLY A 98 8.67 -5.00 -10.60
N LYS A 99 9.54 -5.19 -11.59
CA LYS A 99 9.69 -4.19 -12.66
C LYS A 99 8.87 -4.50 -13.89
N GLY A 100 8.45 -5.76 -14.07
CA GLY A 100 7.53 -6.10 -15.15
C GLY A 100 8.14 -6.00 -16.53
N TYR A 101 9.26 -6.67 -16.75
CA TYR A 101 10.00 -6.55 -18.01
C TYR A 101 9.28 -7.08 -19.24
N ASN A 102 8.21 -7.84 -19.05
CA ASN A 102 7.53 -8.52 -20.15
C ASN A 102 6.31 -7.77 -20.67
N SER A 103 6.13 -6.52 -20.25
CA SER A 103 4.97 -5.76 -20.70
C SER A 103 5.25 -5.06 -22.03
N ASP A 104 4.22 -4.92 -22.85
CA ASP A 104 4.30 -4.18 -24.10
C ASP A 104 4.64 -2.72 -23.81
N GLN A 105 5.40 -2.10 -24.70
CA GLN A 105 5.71 -0.67 -24.63
C GLN A 105 6.41 -0.28 -23.32
N ASN A 106 7.06 -1.26 -22.67
CA ASN A 106 7.76 -1.03 -21.41
C ASN A 106 6.85 -0.59 -20.26
N LEU A 107 5.56 -0.79 -20.39
CA LEU A 107 4.63 -0.48 -19.31
C LEU A 107 4.50 -1.68 -18.38
N SER A 108 4.49 -1.40 -17.09
CA SER A 108 4.42 -2.42 -16.05
C SER A 108 2.97 -2.60 -15.61
N ILE A 109 2.40 -3.74 -15.97
CA ILE A 109 0.99 -4.03 -15.69
C ILE A 109 0.75 -4.09 -14.19
N LEU A 110 1.54 -4.88 -13.48
CA LEU A 110 1.32 -5.08 -12.05
C LEU A 110 1.62 -3.83 -11.25
N LYS A 111 2.73 -3.16 -11.55
CA LYS A 111 3.08 -1.90 -10.88
C LYS A 111 1.98 -0.86 -11.04
N SER A 112 1.46 -0.72 -12.26
CA SER A 112 0.38 0.22 -12.53
C SER A 112 -0.85 -0.08 -11.70
N GLN A 113 -1.21 -1.37 -11.61
CA GLN A 113 -2.38 -1.77 -10.84
C GLN A 113 -2.18 -1.59 -9.34
N VAL A 114 -0.99 -1.91 -8.83
CA VAL A 114 -0.69 -1.73 -7.41
C VAL A 114 -0.83 -0.26 -7.01
N VAL A 115 -0.26 0.64 -7.81
CA VAL A 115 -0.36 2.07 -7.54
C VAL A 115 -1.81 2.53 -7.60
N HIS A 116 -2.56 2.05 -8.60
CA HIS A 116 -3.99 2.37 -8.72
C HIS A 116 -4.77 1.88 -7.50
N TYR A 117 -4.49 0.66 -7.05
CA TYR A 117 -5.10 0.08 -5.87
C TYR A 117 -4.82 0.93 -4.62
N LEU A 118 -3.56 1.32 -4.43
CA LEU A 118 -3.16 2.08 -3.25
C LEU A 118 -3.84 3.45 -3.20
N LYS A 119 -4.06 4.07 -4.35
CA LYS A 119 -4.77 5.36 -4.39
C LYS A 119 -6.22 5.24 -3.98
N GLN A 120 -6.81 4.06 -4.10
CA GLN A 120 -8.20 3.83 -3.71
C GLN A 120 -8.34 3.42 -2.25
N HIS A 121 -7.28 2.90 -1.63
CA HIS A 121 -7.38 2.30 -0.31
C HIS A 121 -7.53 3.37 0.77
N PRO A 122 -8.60 3.29 1.59
CA PRO A 122 -8.88 4.34 2.57
C PRO A 122 -7.85 4.48 3.67
N GLN A 123 -7.06 3.44 3.93
CA GLN A 123 -6.07 3.45 4.99
C GLN A 123 -4.70 3.94 4.53
N VAL A 124 -4.51 4.14 3.23
CA VAL A 124 -3.23 4.55 2.67
C VAL A 124 -3.12 6.07 2.70
N LEU A 125 -2.13 6.58 3.42
CA LEU A 125 -1.89 8.02 3.53
C LEU A 125 -0.87 8.51 2.51
N ALA A 126 0.13 7.69 2.21
CA ALA A 126 1.18 8.06 1.27
C ALA A 126 1.90 6.81 0.79
N PHE A 127 2.52 6.91 -0.37
CA PHE A 127 3.43 5.86 -0.83
C PHE A 127 4.46 6.47 -1.76
N CYS A 128 5.61 5.82 -1.87
CA CYS A 128 6.66 6.24 -2.78
C CYS A 128 7.56 5.07 -3.13
N SER A 129 8.23 5.16 -4.27
CA SER A 129 9.21 4.16 -4.67
C SER A 129 10.31 4.05 -3.63
N CYS A 130 10.83 2.84 -3.46
CA CYS A 130 11.88 2.55 -2.50
C CYS A 130 13.23 3.05 -2.98
N PRO A 131 14.19 3.27 -2.06
CA PRO A 131 15.57 3.52 -2.46
C PRO A 131 16.12 2.32 -3.26
N GLN A 132 17.14 2.59 -4.06
CA GLN A 132 17.71 1.60 -4.96
C GLN A 132 18.04 0.28 -4.27
N LYS A 133 18.65 0.32 -3.09
CA LYS A 133 19.06 -0.90 -2.40
C LYS A 133 17.91 -1.59 -1.66
N MET A 134 16.72 -1.04 -1.70
CA MET A 134 15.53 -1.62 -1.06
C MET A 134 14.46 -1.96 -2.09
N GLY A 135 14.84 -2.14 -3.34
CA GLY A 135 13.93 -2.52 -4.40
C GLY A 135 13.75 -1.48 -5.50
N GLY A 136 14.18 -0.25 -5.28
CA GLY A 136 14.13 0.79 -6.29
C GLY A 136 12.72 0.99 -6.85
N THR A 137 12.64 1.14 -8.16
CA THR A 137 11.35 1.36 -8.84
C THR A 137 10.50 0.10 -8.95
N GLY A 138 10.99 -1.04 -8.46
CA GLY A 138 10.22 -2.28 -8.39
C GLY A 138 9.47 -2.49 -7.08
N ALA A 139 9.50 -1.50 -6.18
CA ALA A 139 8.87 -1.62 -4.87
C ALA A 139 8.43 -0.25 -4.38
N VAL A 140 7.47 -0.24 -3.45
CA VAL A 140 7.00 0.99 -2.81
C VAL A 140 6.95 0.80 -1.30
N PHE A 141 7.27 1.87 -0.57
CA PHE A 141 6.91 1.99 0.83
C PHE A 141 5.54 2.66 0.93
N VAL A 142 4.73 2.21 1.86
CA VAL A 142 3.37 2.73 2.07
C VAL A 142 3.24 3.15 3.52
N TYR A 143 2.70 4.34 3.72
CA TYR A 143 2.41 4.88 5.05
C TYR A 143 0.93 4.67 5.32
N LEU A 144 0.63 3.94 6.38
CA LEU A 144 -0.75 3.58 6.70
C LEU A 144 -1.28 4.44 7.84
N LYS A 145 -2.58 4.71 7.75
CA LYS A 145 -3.31 5.32 8.85
C LYS A 145 -3.54 4.22 9.89
N GLY A 146 -2.97 4.39 11.05
CA GLY A 146 -3.10 3.37 12.08
C GLY A 146 -4.52 3.19 12.56
N ASN A 147 -4.76 2.07 13.23
CA ASN A 147 -6.04 1.78 13.88
C ASN A 147 -6.05 2.45 15.24
N VAL A 148 -6.39 3.68 15.28
CA VAL A 148 -6.35 4.43 16.54
C VAL A 148 -7.73 4.72 17.05
#